data_526b29aa2263923c59cffc134a81fe16
#
_entry.id   526b29aa2263923c59cffc134a81fe16
#
_cell.length_a   1.000
_cell.length_b   1.000
_cell.length_c   1.000
_cell.angle_alpha   90.00
_cell.angle_beta   90.00
_cell.angle_gamma   90.00
#
_symmetry.space_group_name_H-M   'P 1'
#
loop_
_entity.id
_entity.type
_entity.pdbx_description
1 polymer ?
#
loop_
_entity_poly.entity_id
_entity_poly.type
_entity_poly.pdbx_seq_one_letter_code
_entity_poly.pdbx_strand_id
1 'polypeptide(L)'
;AIKMDAAEYLLKPVNAGELKEVFERIKADLDRERDEKRNTDKLREYYMESLPVLQENFYTSLIEGRIPESQIERYVQNYQINLTGPYYVVTVLHISTTNPENVPIDPFLLTVSVKKLAEEQLTEKWNCRTVTYLGDILVIAQLSDVDSVTHFTDDMDRFCKMAKRVCKATVTAG
;
A
#
# COMPACT_ATOMS: atom_id res chain seq x y z
N ALA A 1 -20.78 -18.72 -42.91
CA ALA A 1 -21.07 -17.29 -42.76
C ALA A 1 -20.04 -16.73 -41.77
N ILE A 2 -19.10 -15.93 -42.27
CA ILE A 2 -18.14 -15.21 -41.42
C ILE A 2 -18.94 -14.14 -40.70
N LYS A 3 -19.09 -14.27 -39.38
CA LYS A 3 -19.55 -13.18 -38.53
C LYS A 3 -18.42 -12.13 -38.54
N MET A 4 -18.51 -11.17 -39.41
CA MET A 4 -17.79 -9.91 -39.27
C MET A 4 -18.54 -9.09 -38.27
N ASP A 5 -17.89 -8.67 -37.16
CA ASP A 5 -18.40 -7.67 -36.24
C ASP A 5 -18.40 -6.31 -36.96
N ALA A 6 -19.45 -6.08 -37.75
CA ALA A 6 -19.65 -4.80 -38.38
C ALA A 6 -20.47 -3.89 -37.46
N ALA A 7 -19.96 -2.70 -37.22
CA ALA A 7 -20.63 -1.71 -36.34
C ALA A 7 -21.98 -1.25 -36.90
N GLU A 8 -22.13 -1.25 -38.25
CA GLU A 8 -23.36 -0.83 -38.94
C GLU A 8 -23.44 -1.42 -40.36
N TYR A 9 -24.67 -1.58 -40.90
CA TYR A 9 -24.94 -2.04 -42.24
C TYR A 9 -25.68 -0.96 -43.04
N LEU A 10 -25.19 -0.62 -44.24
CA LEU A 10 -25.83 0.32 -45.14
C LEU A 10 -26.35 -0.44 -46.35
N LEU A 11 -27.62 -0.19 -46.68
CA LEU A 11 -28.24 -0.76 -47.92
C LEU A 11 -27.99 0.17 -49.11
N LYS A 12 -27.73 -0.41 -50.27
CA LYS A 12 -27.63 0.35 -51.53
C LYS A 12 -29.03 0.64 -52.10
N PRO A 13 -29.27 1.85 -52.64
CA PRO A 13 -28.33 2.97 -52.85
C PRO A 13 -28.10 3.78 -51.55
N VAL A 14 -26.83 4.06 -51.23
CA VAL A 14 -26.42 4.88 -50.05
C VAL A 14 -26.47 6.36 -50.44
N ASN A 15 -27.20 7.17 -49.69
CA ASN A 15 -27.18 8.62 -49.85
C ASN A 15 -26.22 9.28 -48.85
N ALA A 16 -25.77 10.50 -49.17
CA ALA A 16 -24.79 11.21 -48.32
C ALA A 16 -25.33 11.55 -46.92
N GLY A 17 -26.65 11.74 -46.77
CA GLY A 17 -27.30 12.00 -45.50
C GLY A 17 -27.24 10.81 -44.54
N GLU A 18 -27.66 9.64 -45.03
CA GLU A 18 -27.62 8.37 -44.29
C GLU A 18 -26.20 8.02 -43.84
N LEU A 19 -25.24 8.22 -44.77
CA LEU A 19 -23.83 7.98 -44.45
C LEU A 19 -23.34 8.89 -43.32
N LYS A 20 -23.69 10.16 -43.36
CA LYS A 20 -23.33 11.13 -42.34
C LYS A 20 -23.93 10.75 -40.99
N GLU A 21 -25.22 10.39 -40.92
CA GLU A 21 -25.87 9.99 -39.65
C GLU A 21 -25.22 8.74 -39.06
N VAL A 22 -24.85 7.75 -39.86
CA VAL A 22 -24.15 6.56 -39.41
C VAL A 22 -22.78 6.91 -38.85
N PHE A 23 -22.01 7.78 -39.49
CA PHE A 23 -20.70 8.20 -38.98
C PHE A 23 -20.81 9.02 -37.71
N GLU A 24 -21.80 9.91 -37.57
CA GLU A 24 -22.03 10.67 -36.37
C GLU A 24 -22.39 9.76 -35.19
N ARG A 25 -23.19 8.70 -35.40
CA ARG A 25 -23.54 7.70 -34.39
C ARG A 25 -22.32 6.88 -33.98
N ILE A 26 -21.57 6.35 -34.92
CA ILE A 26 -20.34 5.59 -34.65
C ILE A 26 -19.34 6.47 -33.88
N LYS A 27 -19.19 7.72 -34.26
CA LYS A 27 -18.32 8.68 -33.55
C LYS A 27 -18.78 8.88 -32.10
N ALA A 28 -20.08 9.09 -31.90
CA ALA A 28 -20.61 9.27 -30.54
C ALA A 28 -20.43 8.03 -29.66
N ASP A 29 -20.60 6.84 -30.22
CA ASP A 29 -20.35 5.57 -29.50
C ASP A 29 -18.88 5.40 -29.16
N LEU A 30 -17.96 5.67 -30.07
CA LEU A 30 -16.50 5.62 -29.83
C LEU A 30 -16.05 6.67 -28.82
N ASP A 31 -16.61 7.89 -28.86
CA ASP A 31 -16.29 8.93 -27.88
C ASP A 31 -16.78 8.52 -26.49
N ARG A 32 -17.98 7.94 -26.37
CA ARG A 32 -18.50 7.40 -25.11
C ARG A 32 -17.63 6.27 -24.56
N GLU A 33 -17.27 5.30 -25.37
CA GLU A 33 -16.38 4.20 -24.94
C GLU A 33 -15.01 4.71 -24.48
N ARG A 34 -14.46 5.72 -25.17
CA ARG A 34 -13.21 6.36 -24.76
C ARG A 34 -13.34 7.07 -23.42
N ASP A 35 -14.43 7.80 -23.20
CA ASP A 35 -14.66 8.51 -21.93
C ASP A 35 -14.88 7.53 -20.78
N GLU A 36 -15.64 6.45 -20.98
CA GLU A 36 -15.81 5.39 -19.98
C GLU A 36 -14.48 4.72 -19.63
N LYS A 37 -13.68 4.37 -20.62
CA LYS A 37 -12.36 3.79 -20.42
C LYS A 37 -11.44 4.75 -19.66
N ARG A 38 -11.39 6.02 -20.07
CA ARG A 38 -10.59 7.06 -19.41
C ARG A 38 -11.01 7.28 -17.97
N ASN A 39 -12.32 7.24 -17.68
CA ASN A 39 -12.82 7.37 -16.31
C ASN A 39 -12.43 6.15 -15.46
N THR A 40 -12.52 4.94 -16.03
CA THR A 40 -12.10 3.71 -15.35
C THR A 40 -10.60 3.70 -15.06
N ASP A 41 -9.78 4.12 -16.03
CA ASP A 41 -8.32 4.21 -15.85
C ASP A 41 -7.96 5.23 -14.74
N LYS A 42 -8.61 6.38 -14.71
CA LYS A 42 -8.42 7.38 -13.63
C LYS A 42 -8.83 6.85 -12.26
N LEU A 43 -9.97 6.16 -12.17
CA LEU A 43 -10.41 5.55 -10.90
C LEU A 43 -9.39 4.51 -10.42
N ARG A 44 -8.84 3.73 -11.34
CA ARG A 44 -7.79 2.76 -11.02
C ARG A 44 -6.51 3.44 -10.54
N GLU A 45 -6.11 4.53 -11.18
CA GLU A 45 -4.95 5.35 -10.78
C GLU A 45 -5.14 5.89 -9.36
N TYR A 46 -6.28 6.54 -9.05
CA TYR A 46 -6.60 7.03 -7.72
C TYR A 46 -6.63 5.93 -6.66
N TYR A 47 -7.16 4.75 -7.02
CA TYR A 47 -7.14 3.61 -6.12
C TYR A 47 -5.70 3.16 -5.82
N MET A 48 -4.85 3.04 -6.84
CA MET A 48 -3.45 2.63 -6.66
C MET A 48 -2.65 3.65 -5.84
N GLU A 49 -2.88 4.94 -6.05
CA GLU A 49 -2.27 6.00 -5.25
C GLU A 49 -2.72 5.95 -3.78
N SER A 50 -3.97 5.59 -3.53
CA SER A 50 -4.54 5.49 -2.18
C SER A 50 -4.14 4.21 -1.45
N LEU A 51 -3.67 3.20 -2.16
CA LEU A 51 -3.41 1.85 -1.62
C LEU A 51 -2.47 1.85 -0.41
N PRO A 52 -1.34 2.58 -0.39
CA PRO A 52 -0.45 2.62 0.78
C PRO A 52 -1.15 3.11 2.04
N VAL A 53 -1.97 4.16 1.92
CA VAL A 53 -2.74 4.72 3.05
C VAL A 53 -3.80 3.73 3.53
N LEU A 54 -4.50 3.06 2.62
CA LEU A 54 -5.48 2.04 2.96
C LEU A 54 -4.84 0.84 3.66
N GLN A 55 -3.65 0.43 3.23
CA GLN A 55 -2.88 -0.63 3.88
C GLN A 55 -2.44 -0.22 5.29
N GLU A 56 -1.93 0.99 5.48
CA GLU A 56 -1.52 1.49 6.81
C GLU A 56 -2.70 1.55 7.77
N ASN A 57 -3.84 2.07 7.32
CA ASN A 57 -5.09 2.10 8.08
C ASN A 57 -5.62 0.70 8.44
N PHE A 58 -5.46 -0.27 7.53
CA PHE A 58 -5.82 -1.65 7.79
C PHE A 58 -5.00 -2.23 8.95
N TYR A 59 -3.68 -2.11 8.90
CA TYR A 59 -2.80 -2.63 9.95
C TYR A 59 -3.09 -1.98 11.31
N THR A 60 -3.27 -0.66 11.33
CA THR A 60 -3.66 0.07 12.55
C THR A 60 -4.98 -0.46 13.11
N SER A 61 -6.00 -0.60 12.25
CA SER A 61 -7.31 -1.09 12.67
C SER A 61 -7.30 -2.56 13.10
N LEU A 62 -6.43 -3.37 12.51
CA LEU A 62 -6.24 -4.77 12.89
C LEU A 62 -5.62 -4.89 14.29
N ILE A 63 -4.58 -4.12 14.56
CA ILE A 63 -3.88 -4.10 15.86
C ILE A 63 -4.81 -3.60 16.97
N GLU A 64 -5.65 -2.61 16.68
CA GLU A 64 -6.64 -2.08 17.60
C GLU A 64 -7.87 -2.99 17.80
N GLY A 65 -7.94 -4.13 17.08
CA GLY A 65 -9.07 -5.05 17.16
C GLY A 65 -10.38 -4.50 16.60
N ARG A 66 -10.31 -3.48 15.74
CA ARG A 66 -11.50 -2.85 15.15
C ARG A 66 -12.05 -3.61 13.95
N ILE A 67 -11.30 -4.54 13.37
CA ILE A 67 -11.71 -5.33 12.22
C ILE A 67 -12.22 -6.69 12.71
N PRO A 68 -13.49 -7.04 12.46
CA PRO A 68 -14.01 -8.38 12.71
C PRO A 68 -13.27 -9.43 11.89
N GLU A 69 -12.97 -10.58 12.49
CA GLU A 69 -12.26 -11.68 11.83
C GLU A 69 -12.84 -12.05 10.46
N SER A 70 -14.17 -12.10 10.37
CA SER A 70 -14.90 -12.40 9.12
C SER A 70 -14.68 -11.40 7.97
N GLN A 71 -14.10 -10.23 8.25
CA GLN A 71 -13.83 -9.20 7.25
C GLN A 71 -12.35 -9.10 6.88
N ILE A 72 -11.45 -9.72 7.65
CA ILE A 72 -10.01 -9.61 7.43
C ILE A 72 -9.64 -10.06 6.02
N GLU A 73 -10.12 -11.23 5.59
CA GLU A 73 -9.81 -11.78 4.27
C GLU A 73 -10.25 -10.84 3.13
N ARG A 74 -11.41 -10.22 3.25
CA ARG A 74 -11.91 -9.25 2.29
C ARG A 74 -11.00 -8.01 2.19
N TYR A 75 -10.53 -7.49 3.32
CA TYR A 75 -9.60 -6.35 3.33
C TYR A 75 -8.24 -6.73 2.76
N VAL A 76 -7.73 -7.91 3.11
CA VAL A 76 -6.46 -8.45 2.58
C VAL A 76 -6.50 -8.52 1.05
N GLN A 77 -7.58 -9.05 0.49
CA GLN A 77 -7.77 -9.13 -0.96
C GLN A 77 -7.91 -7.75 -1.61
N ASN A 78 -8.80 -6.91 -1.07
CA ASN A 78 -9.08 -5.59 -1.64
C ASN A 78 -7.86 -4.67 -1.58
N TYR A 79 -7.09 -4.70 -0.50
CA TYR A 79 -5.92 -3.82 -0.34
C TYR A 79 -4.61 -4.46 -0.80
N GLN A 80 -4.68 -5.63 -1.46
CA GLN A 80 -3.51 -6.34 -1.98
C GLN A 80 -2.44 -6.56 -0.91
N ILE A 81 -2.88 -6.91 0.31
CA ILE A 81 -2.00 -7.14 1.45
C ILE A 81 -1.49 -8.58 1.41
N ASN A 82 -0.19 -8.74 1.60
CA ASN A 82 0.41 -10.06 1.68
C ASN A 82 0.51 -10.50 3.15
N LEU A 83 -0.44 -11.31 3.60
CA LEU A 83 -0.44 -11.97 4.91
C LEU A 83 -0.48 -13.49 4.68
N THR A 84 0.64 -14.07 4.25
CA THR A 84 0.73 -15.49 3.87
C THR A 84 1.62 -16.33 4.82
N GLY A 85 2.23 -15.71 5.82
CA GLY A 85 3.09 -16.40 6.77
C GLY A 85 2.33 -17.19 7.82
N PRO A 86 2.95 -18.27 8.34
CA PRO A 86 2.38 -19.05 9.42
C PRO A 86 2.43 -18.31 10.77
N TYR A 87 3.40 -17.44 10.95
CA TYR A 87 3.61 -16.69 12.20
C TYR A 87 3.88 -15.22 11.94
N TYR A 88 3.46 -14.39 12.88
CA TYR A 88 3.69 -12.95 12.86
C TYR A 88 4.22 -12.49 14.21
N VAL A 89 5.14 -11.55 14.18
CA VAL A 89 5.61 -10.83 15.37
C VAL A 89 5.35 -9.33 15.15
N VAL A 90 4.87 -8.68 16.19
CA VAL A 90 4.69 -7.22 16.20
C VAL A 90 5.64 -6.65 17.24
N THR A 91 6.46 -5.70 16.81
CA THR A 91 7.40 -4.98 17.67
C THR A 91 7.09 -3.50 17.62
N VAL A 92 7.11 -2.87 18.76
CA VAL A 92 6.95 -1.41 18.89
C VAL A 92 8.33 -0.78 19.02
N LEU A 93 8.67 0.09 18.08
CA LEU A 93 9.87 0.94 18.16
C LEU A 93 9.46 2.26 18.81
N HIS A 94 9.74 2.40 20.08
CA HIS A 94 9.52 3.64 20.81
C HIS A 94 10.71 4.59 20.60
N ILE A 95 10.40 5.83 20.19
CA ILE A 95 11.40 6.84 19.87
C ILE A 95 11.43 7.88 20.99
N SER A 96 12.51 7.87 21.76
CA SER A 96 12.71 8.90 22.79
C SER A 96 13.23 10.19 22.15
N THR A 97 12.52 11.29 22.39
CA THR A 97 12.89 12.62 21.95
C THR A 97 13.95 13.28 22.84
N THR A 98 14.32 12.63 23.96
CA THR A 98 15.35 13.13 24.87
C THR A 98 16.72 12.87 24.27
N ASN A 99 17.28 13.89 23.62
CA ASN A 99 18.64 13.83 23.10
C ASN A 99 19.62 14.28 24.18
N PRO A 100 20.66 13.49 24.54
CA PRO A 100 21.70 13.89 25.48
C PRO A 100 22.45 15.15 25.08
N GLU A 101 22.48 15.47 23.78
CA GLU A 101 23.19 16.61 23.22
C GLU A 101 22.37 17.92 23.20
N ASN A 102 21.14 17.93 23.71
CA ASN A 102 20.23 19.09 23.79
C ASN A 102 19.99 19.80 22.43
N VAL A 103 20.15 19.10 21.32
CA VAL A 103 19.80 19.63 20.00
C VAL A 103 18.31 19.44 19.79
N PRO A 104 17.53 20.51 19.56
CA PRO A 104 16.10 20.38 19.28
C PRO A 104 15.91 19.72 17.91
N ILE A 105 15.61 18.43 17.90
CA ILE A 105 15.22 17.69 16.69
C ILE A 105 13.69 17.62 16.70
N ASP A 106 13.08 17.95 15.57
CA ASP A 106 11.64 17.78 15.38
C ASP A 106 11.27 16.31 15.57
N PRO A 107 10.40 15.96 16.54
CA PRO A 107 9.99 14.58 16.79
C PRO A 107 9.40 13.89 15.55
N PHE A 108 8.68 14.64 14.72
CA PHE A 108 8.10 14.13 13.50
C PHE A 108 9.16 13.71 12.47
N LEU A 109 10.16 14.57 12.25
CA LEU A 109 11.29 14.25 11.35
C LEU A 109 12.05 13.02 11.85
N LEU A 110 12.19 12.89 13.17
CA LEU A 110 12.86 11.77 13.78
C LEU A 110 12.09 10.45 13.52
N THR A 111 10.78 10.46 13.75
CA THR A 111 9.91 9.31 13.48
C THR A 111 9.98 8.90 12.02
N VAL A 112 9.88 9.86 11.09
CA VAL A 112 9.97 9.59 9.65
C VAL A 112 11.33 9.00 9.28
N SER A 113 12.42 9.53 9.85
CA SER A 113 13.78 9.04 9.56
C SER A 113 14.00 7.61 10.08
N VAL A 114 13.53 7.31 11.30
CA VAL A 114 13.61 5.96 11.88
C VAL A 114 12.72 4.98 11.11
N LYS A 115 11.50 5.39 10.71
CA LYS A 115 10.62 4.56 9.87
C LYS A 115 11.30 4.19 8.56
N LYS A 116 11.86 5.17 7.86
CA LYS A 116 12.55 4.95 6.59
C LYS A 116 13.75 4.00 6.76
N LEU A 117 14.55 4.21 7.81
CA LEU A 117 15.67 3.33 8.13
C LEU A 117 15.20 1.88 8.41
N ALA A 118 14.08 1.71 9.13
CA ALA A 118 13.49 0.41 9.39
C ALA A 118 13.03 -0.26 8.09
N GLU A 119 12.37 0.47 7.20
CA GLU A 119 11.95 -0.02 5.89
C GLU A 119 13.14 -0.51 5.06
N GLU A 120 14.22 0.25 5.01
CA GLU A 120 15.43 -0.09 4.26
C GLU A 120 16.18 -1.32 4.84
N GLN A 121 16.22 -1.46 6.16
CA GLN A 121 17.06 -2.48 6.81
C GLN A 121 16.33 -3.78 7.16
N LEU A 122 15.02 -3.71 7.39
CA LEU A 122 14.27 -4.84 7.92
C LEU A 122 13.36 -5.51 6.88
N THR A 123 12.84 -4.75 5.91
CA THR A 123 11.82 -5.25 4.98
C THR A 123 12.34 -6.39 4.12
N GLU A 124 13.55 -6.28 3.60
CA GLU A 124 14.13 -7.30 2.72
C GLU A 124 14.36 -8.63 3.46
N LYS A 125 14.82 -8.54 4.71
CA LYS A 125 15.15 -9.73 5.50
C LYS A 125 13.93 -10.41 6.10
N TRP A 126 12.99 -9.63 6.61
CA TRP A 126 11.88 -10.12 7.43
C TRP A 126 10.51 -9.99 6.79
N ASN A 127 10.44 -9.58 5.51
CA ASN A 127 9.17 -9.30 4.83
C ASN A 127 8.20 -8.51 5.74
N CYS A 128 8.74 -7.49 6.42
CA CYS A 128 7.99 -6.74 7.42
C CYS A 128 7.28 -5.53 6.82
N ARG A 129 6.28 -5.03 7.56
CA ARG A 129 5.60 -3.78 7.32
C ARG A 129 5.81 -2.85 8.50
N THR A 130 6.05 -1.58 8.20
CA THR A 130 6.17 -0.54 9.20
C THR A 130 4.95 0.36 9.16
N VAL A 131 4.38 0.63 10.32
CA VAL A 131 3.18 1.48 10.48
C VAL A 131 3.47 2.51 11.56
N THR A 132 3.14 3.77 11.30
CA THR A 132 3.25 4.81 12.33
C THR A 132 2.01 4.79 13.21
N TYR A 133 2.20 4.70 14.52
CA TYR A 133 1.11 4.64 15.48
C TYR A 133 1.42 5.45 16.75
N LEU A 134 0.65 6.50 17.00
CA LEU A 134 0.76 7.39 18.18
C LEU A 134 2.18 7.95 18.44
N GLY A 135 2.95 8.18 17.37
CA GLY A 135 4.33 8.68 17.46
C GLY A 135 5.40 7.59 17.50
N ASP A 136 5.01 6.34 17.71
CA ASP A 136 5.87 5.16 17.64
C ASP A 136 5.79 4.49 16.27
N ILE A 137 6.66 3.53 16.02
CA ILE A 137 6.65 2.73 14.79
C ILE A 137 6.39 1.28 15.15
N LEU A 138 5.34 0.72 14.58
CA LEU A 138 5.05 -0.70 14.66
C LEU A 138 5.75 -1.41 13.50
N VAL A 139 6.50 -2.45 13.81
CA VAL A 139 7.11 -3.36 12.84
C VAL A 139 6.36 -4.69 12.92
N ILE A 140 5.67 -5.03 11.84
CA ILE A 140 4.92 -6.30 11.71
C ILE A 140 5.75 -7.19 10.79
N ALA A 141 6.41 -8.18 11.35
CA ALA A 141 7.25 -9.10 10.60
C ALA A 141 6.60 -10.47 10.46
N GLN A 142 6.83 -11.09 9.31
CA GLN A 142 6.37 -12.41 8.98
C GLN A 142 7.50 -13.42 9.21
N LEU A 143 7.23 -14.46 10.00
CA LEU A 143 8.21 -15.50 10.34
C LEU A 143 7.81 -16.82 9.72
N SER A 144 8.83 -17.62 9.34
CA SER A 144 8.66 -18.98 8.82
C SER A 144 8.42 -20.00 9.93
N ASP A 145 8.97 -19.76 11.11
CA ASP A 145 8.94 -20.63 12.27
C ASP A 145 9.08 -19.82 13.58
N VAL A 146 8.81 -20.48 14.70
CA VAL A 146 8.87 -19.86 16.03
C VAL A 146 10.31 -19.57 16.46
N ASP A 147 11.27 -20.37 16.01
CA ASP A 147 12.69 -20.22 16.40
C ASP A 147 13.28 -18.93 15.79
N SER A 148 12.73 -18.48 14.68
CA SER A 148 13.09 -17.21 14.03
C SER A 148 12.83 -15.97 14.89
N VAL A 149 12.01 -16.07 15.96
CA VAL A 149 11.75 -14.96 16.89
C VAL A 149 13.04 -14.49 17.55
N THR A 150 13.93 -15.40 17.96
CA THR A 150 15.22 -15.06 18.58
C THR A 150 16.10 -14.27 17.63
N HIS A 151 16.19 -14.72 16.39
CA HIS A 151 16.96 -14.01 15.35
C HIS A 151 16.37 -12.64 15.02
N PHE A 152 15.04 -12.54 15.00
CA PHE A 152 14.36 -11.27 14.80
C PHE A 152 14.65 -10.30 15.94
N THR A 153 14.62 -10.76 17.19
CA THR A 153 14.93 -9.95 18.38
C THR A 153 16.37 -9.43 18.34
N ASP A 154 17.33 -10.31 17.98
CA ASP A 154 18.73 -9.89 17.82
C ASP A 154 18.91 -8.81 16.74
N ASP A 155 18.17 -8.92 15.65
CA ASP A 155 18.20 -7.91 14.60
C ASP A 155 17.54 -6.60 15.03
N MET A 156 16.47 -6.64 15.84
CA MET A 156 15.87 -5.45 16.44
C MET A 156 16.86 -4.72 17.36
N ASP A 157 17.62 -5.47 18.16
CA ASP A 157 18.68 -4.87 18.99
C ASP A 157 19.78 -4.20 18.15
N ARG A 158 20.18 -4.84 17.08
CA ARG A 158 21.15 -4.26 16.13
C ARG A 158 20.59 -3.01 15.45
N PHE A 159 19.32 -3.07 15.06
CA PHE A 159 18.63 -1.93 14.47
C PHE A 159 18.55 -0.74 15.44
N CYS A 160 18.19 -0.95 16.69
CA CYS A 160 18.14 0.11 17.70
C CYS A 160 19.52 0.79 17.89
N LYS A 161 20.59 0.00 17.92
CA LYS A 161 21.97 0.51 17.99
C LYS A 161 22.35 1.31 16.74
N MET A 162 21.91 0.87 15.56
CA MET A 162 22.13 1.56 14.30
C MET A 162 21.34 2.86 14.22
N ALA A 163 20.04 2.85 14.58
CA ALA A 163 19.19 4.03 14.61
C ALA A 163 19.77 5.13 15.54
N LYS A 164 20.30 4.74 16.72
CA LYS A 164 20.99 5.66 17.60
C LYS A 164 22.19 6.34 16.93
N ARG A 165 22.93 5.61 16.14
CA ARG A 165 24.13 6.10 15.46
C ARG A 165 23.81 6.98 14.24
N VAL A 166 22.81 6.59 13.45
CA VAL A 166 22.46 7.24 12.18
C VAL A 166 21.50 8.41 12.40
N CYS A 167 20.40 8.17 13.14
CA CYS A 167 19.37 9.18 13.38
C CYS A 167 19.64 10.01 14.65
N LYS A 168 20.67 9.63 15.44
CA LYS A 168 20.93 10.21 16.77
C LYS A 168 19.74 10.18 17.71
N ALA A 169 18.88 9.17 17.53
CA ALA A 169 17.68 8.92 18.31
C ALA A 169 17.90 7.75 19.25
N THR A 170 17.39 7.84 20.46
CA THR A 170 17.28 6.68 21.33
C THR A 170 16.01 5.92 20.93
N VAL A 171 16.19 4.72 20.34
CA VAL A 171 15.09 3.83 19.95
C VAL A 171 15.16 2.60 20.82
N THR A 172 14.02 2.20 21.35
CA THR A 172 13.84 0.95 22.11
C THR A 172 12.79 0.08 21.42
N ALA A 173 13.06 -1.21 21.32
CA ALA A 173 12.13 -2.20 20.78
C ALA A 173 11.51 -3.00 21.93
N GLY A 174 10.18 -3.20 21.86
CA GLY A 174 9.42 -3.98 22.82
C GLY A 174 8.32 -4.82 22.16
#